data_6dc92da537025d6030288b422214ba17
#
_entry.id   6dc92da537025d6030288b422214ba17
#
_cell.length_a   1.000
_cell.length_b   1.000
_cell.length_c   1.000
_cell.angle_alpha   90.00
_cell.angle_beta   90.00
_cell.angle_gamma   90.00
#
_symmetry.space_group_name_H-M   'P 1'
#
loop_
_entity.id
_entity.type
_entity.pdbx_description
1 polymer ?
#
loop_
_entity_poly.entity_id
_entity_poly.type
_entity_poly.pdbx_seq_one_letter_code
_entity_poly.pdbx_strand_id
1 'polypeptide(L)'
;MKNEFGVALDSNGYAPSIMPNWKDMFGHPQCYCCMNGHDLVRHEVLYGQNRAKSKALGLWILVCPDCHRWIHGEKQRWPKMDGLDVDAMMRLELKKTAQRIAMTDYSWTKEEFARQFGKNYLED
;
A
#
# COMPACT_ATOMS: atom_id res chain seq x y z
N MET A 1 14.68 16.98 -1.95
CA MET A 1 15.25 15.76 -1.40
C MET A 1 14.88 14.59 -2.29
N LYS A 2 15.75 13.60 -2.39
CA LYS A 2 15.51 12.41 -3.22
C LYS A 2 15.69 11.15 -2.39
N ASN A 3 15.04 10.05 -2.80
CA ASN A 3 15.29 8.74 -2.19
C ASN A 3 16.60 8.15 -2.75
N GLU A 4 16.96 6.94 -2.27
CA GLU A 4 18.21 6.28 -2.66
C GLU A 4 18.27 5.89 -4.15
N PHE A 5 17.12 5.94 -4.85
CA PHE A 5 17.03 5.65 -6.28
C PHE A 5 16.91 6.91 -7.13
N GLY A 6 17.12 8.08 -6.53
CA GLY A 6 17.10 9.35 -7.25
C GLY A 6 15.72 9.92 -7.51
N VAL A 7 14.67 9.37 -6.91
CA VAL A 7 13.30 9.85 -7.07
C VAL A 7 13.05 11.00 -6.10
N ALA A 8 12.48 12.10 -6.63
CA ALA A 8 12.18 13.28 -5.81
C ALA A 8 11.08 12.98 -4.78
N LEU A 9 11.30 13.47 -3.55
CA LEU A 9 10.33 13.34 -2.46
C LEU A 9 9.68 14.69 -2.18
N ASP A 10 8.39 14.66 -1.78
CA ASP A 10 7.71 15.89 -1.35
C ASP A 10 8.15 16.27 0.07
N SER A 11 7.59 17.36 0.61
CA SER A 11 7.98 17.87 1.93
C SER A 11 7.67 16.91 3.07
N ASN A 12 6.80 15.91 2.84
CA ASN A 12 6.44 14.91 3.84
C ASN A 12 7.16 13.57 3.63
N GLY A 13 8.11 13.52 2.67
CA GLY A 13 8.92 12.33 2.42
C GLY A 13 8.28 11.31 1.49
N TYR A 14 7.25 11.72 0.71
CA TYR A 14 6.57 10.82 -0.22
C TYR A 14 7.14 10.95 -1.63
N ALA A 15 7.52 9.82 -2.22
CA ALA A 15 7.73 9.74 -3.65
C ALA A 15 6.36 9.70 -4.35
N PRO A 16 6.28 10.01 -5.65
CA PRO A 16 5.04 9.73 -6.39
C PRO A 16 4.65 8.27 -6.25
N SER A 17 3.34 8.01 -6.08
CA SER A 17 2.89 6.64 -5.90
C SER A 17 3.12 5.81 -7.17
N ILE A 18 3.63 4.59 -6.99
CA ILE A 18 3.74 3.60 -8.05
C ILE A 18 2.60 2.58 -7.96
N MET A 19 1.71 2.73 -6.97
CA MET A 19 0.50 1.91 -6.85
C MET A 19 -0.57 2.42 -7.82
N PRO A 20 -1.50 1.55 -8.27
CA PRO A 20 -2.57 1.96 -9.19
C PRO A 20 -3.68 2.71 -8.46
N ASN A 21 -3.43 3.96 -8.10
CA ASN A 21 -4.44 4.79 -7.47
C ASN A 21 -5.53 5.18 -8.48
N TRP A 22 -6.77 4.97 -8.09
CA TRP A 22 -7.91 5.14 -8.98
C TRP A 22 -8.31 6.61 -9.12
N LYS A 23 -8.86 6.94 -10.28
CA LYS A 23 -9.46 8.26 -10.53
C LYS A 23 -10.79 8.05 -11.24
N ASP A 24 -11.74 8.97 -11.01
CA ASP A 24 -12.99 8.95 -11.75
C ASP A 24 -12.79 9.51 -13.17
N MET A 25 -13.88 9.58 -13.94
CA MET A 25 -13.81 10.03 -15.33
C MET A 25 -13.36 11.48 -15.49
N PHE A 26 -13.43 12.27 -14.41
CA PHE A 26 -13.00 13.67 -14.39
C PHE A 26 -11.60 13.85 -13.80
N GLY A 27 -10.91 12.76 -13.49
CA GLY A 27 -9.56 12.80 -12.92
C GLY A 27 -9.51 13.02 -11.42
N HIS A 28 -10.64 12.94 -10.72
CA HIS A 28 -10.69 13.09 -9.27
C HIS A 28 -10.26 11.79 -8.58
N PRO A 29 -9.40 11.88 -7.54
CA PRO A 29 -8.94 10.68 -6.85
C PRO A 29 -10.08 9.92 -6.17
N GLN A 30 -9.95 8.60 -6.13
CA GLN A 30 -10.90 7.72 -5.46
C GLN A 30 -10.17 6.81 -4.47
N CYS A 31 -10.89 6.39 -3.42
CA CYS A 31 -10.36 5.44 -2.45
C CYS A 31 -9.96 4.14 -3.17
N TYR A 32 -8.76 3.67 -2.88
CA TYR A 32 -8.24 2.44 -3.47
C TYR A 32 -9.14 1.24 -3.19
N CYS A 33 -9.76 1.20 -2.00
CA CYS A 33 -10.53 0.03 -1.54
C CYS A 33 -12.01 0.08 -1.91
N CYS A 34 -12.64 1.26 -1.89
CA CYS A 34 -14.10 1.36 -2.10
C CYS A 34 -14.52 2.37 -3.17
N MET A 35 -13.56 3.09 -3.75
CA MET A 35 -13.77 4.09 -4.81
C MET A 35 -14.53 5.34 -4.35
N ASN A 36 -14.76 5.51 -3.04
CA ASN A 36 -15.31 6.74 -2.48
C ASN A 36 -14.28 7.87 -2.65
N GLY A 37 -14.75 9.08 -2.99
CA GLY A 37 -13.87 10.23 -3.21
C GLY A 37 -13.76 11.19 -2.03
N HIS A 38 -14.28 10.84 -0.85
CA HIS A 38 -14.36 11.77 0.29
C HIS A 38 -13.22 11.57 1.30
N ASP A 39 -12.61 12.70 1.69
CA ASP A 39 -11.64 12.75 2.78
C ASP A 39 -10.48 11.76 2.65
N LEU A 40 -9.97 11.61 1.43
CA LEU A 40 -8.91 10.65 1.16
C LEU A 40 -7.62 11.01 1.89
N VAL A 41 -6.98 10.00 2.49
CA VAL A 41 -5.70 10.13 3.15
C VAL A 41 -4.71 9.14 2.53
N ARG A 42 -3.42 9.43 2.68
CA ARG A 42 -2.38 8.51 2.21
C ARG A 42 -2.20 7.39 3.23
N HIS A 43 -2.15 6.16 2.73
CA HIS A 43 -1.84 5.00 3.54
C HIS A 43 -0.57 4.35 2.98
N GLU A 44 0.46 4.25 3.80
CA GLU A 44 1.69 3.54 3.46
C GLU A 44 1.40 2.04 3.57
N VAL A 45 1.47 1.34 2.44
CA VAL A 45 1.02 -0.06 2.37
C VAL A 45 1.86 -0.96 3.29
N LEU A 46 3.16 -0.70 3.36
CA LEU A 46 4.06 -1.42 4.24
C LEU A 46 4.35 -0.52 5.45
N TYR A 47 3.47 -0.60 6.43
CA TYR A 47 3.48 0.29 7.59
C TYR A 47 4.29 -0.28 8.75
N GLY A 48 4.16 0.34 9.93
CA GLY A 48 4.98 0.01 11.07
C GLY A 48 6.40 0.54 10.90
N GLN A 49 7.40 -0.28 11.20
CA GLN A 49 8.81 0.14 11.08
C GLN A 49 9.22 0.42 9.63
N ASN A 50 8.46 -0.08 8.65
CA ASN A 50 8.74 0.11 7.22
C ASN A 50 8.03 1.33 6.63
N ARG A 51 7.29 2.06 7.42
CA ARG A 51 6.44 3.15 6.96
C ARG A 51 7.21 4.21 6.18
N ALA A 52 8.33 4.68 6.72
CA ALA A 52 9.14 5.70 6.08
C ALA A 52 9.67 5.22 4.72
N LYS A 53 10.09 3.98 4.64
CA LYS A 53 10.60 3.39 3.40
C LYS A 53 9.47 3.21 2.39
N SER A 54 8.30 2.75 2.84
CA SER A 54 7.14 2.55 1.98
C SER A 54 6.74 3.86 1.28
N LYS A 55 6.63 4.95 2.02
CA LYS A 55 6.29 6.24 1.40
C LYS A 55 7.40 6.79 0.52
N ALA A 56 8.66 6.61 0.90
CA ALA A 56 9.81 7.09 0.11
C ALA A 56 9.98 6.34 -1.21
N LEU A 57 9.45 5.14 -1.32
CA LEU A 57 9.52 4.32 -2.53
C LEU A 57 8.23 4.35 -3.35
N GLY A 58 7.24 5.15 -2.94
CA GLY A 58 5.99 5.27 -3.66
C GLY A 58 4.99 4.15 -3.42
N LEU A 59 5.19 3.38 -2.36
CA LEU A 59 4.28 2.28 -1.99
C LEU A 59 3.20 2.79 -1.03
N TRP A 60 2.37 3.70 -1.55
CA TRP A 60 1.25 4.27 -0.79
C TRP A 60 0.03 4.40 -1.69
N ILE A 61 -1.13 4.39 -1.05
CA ILE A 61 -2.42 4.49 -1.73
C ILE A 61 -3.26 5.56 -1.05
N LEU A 62 -4.29 6.02 -1.77
CA LEU A 62 -5.28 6.94 -1.21
C LEU A 62 -6.48 6.11 -0.74
N VAL A 63 -6.90 6.34 0.49
CA VAL A 63 -8.03 5.63 1.08
C VAL A 63 -8.91 6.60 1.87
N CYS A 64 -10.21 6.31 1.94
CA CYS A 64 -11.10 7.06 2.80
C CYS A 64 -10.87 6.64 4.26
N PRO A 65 -11.32 7.45 5.25
CA PRO A 65 -11.09 7.14 6.66
C PRO A 65 -11.64 5.78 7.07
N ASP A 66 -12.76 5.37 6.52
CA ASP A 66 -13.40 4.10 6.81
C ASP A 66 -12.56 2.92 6.37
N CYS A 67 -12.07 2.97 5.12
CA CYS A 67 -11.19 1.93 4.59
C CYS A 67 -9.84 1.93 5.29
N HIS A 68 -9.33 3.10 5.68
CA HIS A 68 -8.08 3.21 6.42
C HIS A 68 -8.17 2.47 7.76
N ARG A 69 -9.29 2.62 8.47
CA ARG A 69 -9.51 1.87 9.72
C ARG A 69 -9.60 0.38 9.47
N TRP A 70 -10.25 -0.03 8.39
CA TRP A 70 -10.34 -1.44 8.03
C TRP A 70 -8.95 -2.03 7.74
N ILE A 71 -8.11 -1.30 7.01
CA ILE A 71 -6.74 -1.75 6.70
C ILE A 71 -5.94 -1.97 7.99
N HIS A 72 -6.10 -1.08 8.97
CA HIS A 72 -5.38 -1.19 10.25
C HIS A 72 -6.02 -2.16 11.24
N GLY A 73 -7.06 -2.90 10.84
CA GLY A 73 -7.69 -3.90 11.68
C GLY A 73 -8.66 -3.34 12.70
N GLU A 74 -8.99 -2.05 12.62
CA GLU A 74 -9.90 -1.40 13.56
C GLU A 74 -11.37 -1.58 13.19
N LYS A 75 -11.64 -2.14 12.02
CA LYS A 75 -12.99 -2.34 11.52
C LYS A 75 -13.06 -3.63 10.74
N GLN A 76 -14.10 -4.43 10.98
CA GLN A 76 -14.35 -5.68 10.27
C GLN A 76 -15.39 -5.44 9.17
N ARG A 77 -15.19 -6.04 8.00
CA ARG A 77 -16.14 -5.98 6.87
C ARG A 77 -16.85 -7.29 6.63
N TRP A 78 -16.12 -8.38 6.78
CA TRP A 78 -16.68 -9.71 6.55
C TRP A 78 -16.58 -10.53 7.82
N PRO A 79 -17.65 -11.26 8.18
CA PRO A 79 -17.58 -12.14 9.35
C PRO A 79 -16.58 -13.26 9.09
N LYS A 80 -15.96 -13.75 10.16
CA LYS A 80 -15.11 -14.93 10.08
C LYS A 80 -16.00 -16.14 9.88
N MET A 81 -15.65 -17.00 8.95
CA MET A 81 -16.43 -18.21 8.65
C MET A 81 -15.50 -19.40 8.46
N ASP A 82 -15.82 -20.52 9.11
CA ASP A 82 -15.09 -21.77 8.98
C ASP A 82 -13.58 -21.61 9.18
N GLY A 83 -13.19 -20.77 10.13
CA GLY A 83 -11.80 -20.51 10.41
C GLY A 83 -11.11 -19.54 9.44
N LEU A 84 -11.84 -19.03 8.45
CA LEU A 84 -11.30 -18.08 7.47
C LEU A 84 -11.54 -16.65 7.93
N ASP A 85 -10.47 -15.87 7.92
CA ASP A 85 -10.53 -14.43 8.16
C ASP A 85 -10.33 -13.71 6.81
N VAL A 86 -11.44 -13.41 6.15
CA VAL A 86 -11.42 -12.80 4.82
C VAL A 86 -10.78 -11.41 4.87
N ASP A 87 -11.06 -10.64 5.94
CA ASP A 87 -10.44 -9.33 6.10
C ASP A 87 -8.92 -9.42 6.13
N ALA A 88 -8.38 -10.35 6.92
CA ALA A 88 -6.94 -10.54 7.01
C ALA A 88 -6.34 -10.98 5.69
N MET A 89 -7.03 -11.86 4.96
CA MET A 89 -6.59 -12.31 3.64
C MET A 89 -6.52 -11.15 2.65
N MET A 90 -7.50 -10.28 2.65
CA MET A 90 -7.53 -9.13 1.74
C MET A 90 -6.49 -8.08 2.10
N ARG A 91 -6.24 -7.86 3.40
CA ARG A 91 -5.16 -6.97 3.84
C ARG A 91 -3.80 -7.49 3.42
N LEU A 92 -3.59 -8.81 3.53
CA LEU A 92 -2.36 -9.43 3.09
C LEU A 92 -2.20 -9.31 1.57
N GLU A 93 -3.29 -9.46 0.82
CA GLU A 93 -3.26 -9.33 -0.64
C GLU A 93 -2.81 -7.93 -1.07
N LEU A 94 -3.18 -6.90 -0.31
CA LEU A 94 -2.71 -5.54 -0.58
C LEU A 94 -1.19 -5.45 -0.46
N LYS A 95 -0.61 -6.07 0.58
CA LYS A 95 0.85 -6.10 0.75
C LYS A 95 1.55 -6.90 -0.34
N LYS A 96 0.95 -8.01 -0.76
CA LYS A 96 1.47 -8.80 -1.88
C LYS A 96 1.48 -7.99 -3.17
N THR A 97 0.43 -7.24 -3.41
CA THR A 97 0.33 -6.36 -4.58
C THR A 97 1.44 -5.32 -4.56
N ALA A 98 1.66 -4.67 -3.40
CA ALA A 98 2.73 -3.69 -3.25
C ALA A 98 4.10 -4.33 -3.52
N GLN A 99 4.33 -5.54 -3.04
CA GLN A 99 5.59 -6.24 -3.29
C GLN A 99 5.78 -6.52 -4.78
N ARG A 100 4.75 -7.02 -5.48
CA ARG A 100 4.84 -7.30 -6.92
C ARG A 100 5.16 -6.04 -7.71
N ILE A 101 4.52 -4.95 -7.36
CA ILE A 101 4.74 -3.66 -8.01
C ILE A 101 6.15 -3.17 -7.76
N ALA A 102 6.63 -3.22 -6.52
CA ALA A 102 7.99 -2.79 -6.18
C ALA A 102 9.03 -3.64 -6.91
N MET A 103 8.83 -4.96 -6.96
CA MET A 103 9.74 -5.85 -7.66
C MET A 103 9.83 -5.51 -9.15
N THR A 104 8.70 -5.18 -9.77
CA THR A 104 8.66 -4.79 -11.18
C THR A 104 9.32 -3.43 -11.39
N ASP A 105 8.95 -2.44 -10.60
CA ASP A 105 9.40 -1.06 -10.76
C ASP A 105 10.89 -0.89 -10.48
N TYR A 106 11.40 -1.58 -9.47
CA TYR A 106 12.79 -1.46 -9.04
C TYR A 106 13.67 -2.61 -9.55
N SER A 107 13.10 -3.53 -10.31
CA SER A 107 13.81 -4.72 -10.83
C SER A 107 14.40 -5.56 -9.70
N TRP A 108 13.64 -5.76 -8.64
CA TRP A 108 14.06 -6.53 -7.47
C TRP A 108 13.63 -7.99 -7.55
N THR A 109 14.46 -8.86 -6.99
CA THR A 109 14.08 -10.23 -6.67
C THR A 109 13.28 -10.26 -5.37
N LYS A 110 12.68 -11.41 -5.03
CA LYS A 110 12.03 -11.60 -3.74
C LYS A 110 13.02 -11.40 -2.59
N GLU A 111 14.26 -11.88 -2.78
CA GLU A 111 15.34 -11.74 -1.79
C GLU A 111 15.71 -10.28 -1.58
N GLU A 112 15.76 -9.49 -2.65
CA GLU A 112 16.05 -8.06 -2.52
C GLU A 112 14.90 -7.33 -1.84
N PHE A 113 13.64 -7.68 -2.16
CA PHE A 113 12.50 -7.10 -1.47
C PHE A 113 12.54 -7.42 0.03
N ALA A 114 12.84 -8.67 0.38
CA ALA A 114 12.95 -9.08 1.78
C ALA A 114 14.08 -8.35 2.49
N ARG A 115 15.19 -8.09 1.79
CA ARG A 115 16.29 -7.30 2.33
C ARG A 115 15.86 -5.86 2.62
N GLN A 116 15.05 -5.28 1.72
CA GLN A 116 14.59 -3.90 1.87
C GLN A 116 13.54 -3.75 2.97
N PHE A 117 12.62 -4.69 3.10
CA PHE A 117 11.47 -4.59 3.99
C PHE A 117 11.44 -5.63 5.12
N GLY A 118 12.43 -6.50 5.18
CA GLY A 118 12.53 -7.48 6.25
C GLY A 118 11.64 -8.72 6.10
N LYS A 119 10.86 -8.81 5.01
CA LYS A 119 9.93 -9.92 4.83
C LYS A 119 9.55 -10.08 3.36
N ASN A 120 9.34 -11.33 2.95
CA ASN A 120 8.75 -11.68 1.65
C ASN A 120 7.28 -12.06 1.90
N TYR A 121 6.35 -11.36 1.27
CA TYR A 121 4.91 -11.63 1.39
C TYR A 121 4.41 -12.62 0.34
N LEU A 122 5.18 -12.87 -0.71
CA LEU A 122 4.79 -13.80 -1.77
C LEU A 122 5.25 -15.20 -1.41
N GLU A 123 4.35 -16.16 -1.55
CA GLU A 123 4.70 -17.57 -1.35
C GLU A 123 5.38 -18.12 -2.61
N ASP A 124 6.27 -19.02 -2.42
CA ASP A 124 6.95 -19.71 -3.52
C ASP A 124 6.21 -20.96 -3.95
#